data_7be948b18e83e45f22bcfa7865b33d86
#
_entry.id   7be948b18e83e45f22bcfa7865b33d86
#
_cell.length_a   1.000
_cell.length_b   1.000
_cell.length_c   1.000
_cell.angle_alpha   90.00
_cell.angle_beta   90.00
_cell.angle_gamma   90.00
#
_symmetry.space_group_name_H-M   'P 1'
#
loop_
_entity.id
_entity.type
_entity.pdbx_description
1 polymer ?
#
loop_
_entity_poly.entity_id
_entity_poly.type
_entity_poly.pdbx_seq_one_letter_code
_entity_poly.pdbx_strand_id
1 'polypeptide(L)'
;DVGIIPAITVFTVIILLYRFVTMLAGKYKWFEKLIEGKTECIIEEGEFSIGAFAKEGLAQDEFFSELRVYSIEHLGQIKNAYLETSGEVSVFFQADEDVKFGLPILPQLFGLKSKNIPKHGTYACTFCGNIQELSEGKANCDRCKKEEWVEAINTIRIK
;
A
#
# COMPACT_ATOMS: atom_id res chain seq x y z
N ASP A 1 -32.57 17.56 32.05
CA ASP A 1 -31.47 18.57 32.05
C ASP A 1 -30.18 17.90 32.43
N VAL A 2 -29.37 17.56 31.43
CA VAL A 2 -27.99 17.10 31.68
C VAL A 2 -27.22 18.33 32.14
N GLY A 3 -27.00 18.44 33.44
CA GLY A 3 -26.36 19.62 34.04
C GLY A 3 -24.97 19.89 33.47
N ILE A 4 -24.52 21.12 33.46
CA ILE A 4 -23.21 21.60 33.00
C ILE A 4 -22.04 20.85 33.70
N ILE A 5 -22.25 20.43 34.94
CA ILE A 5 -21.24 19.74 35.77
C ILE A 5 -20.75 18.42 35.13
N PRO A 6 -21.61 17.50 34.64
CA PRO A 6 -21.13 16.27 33.95
C PRO A 6 -20.33 16.59 32.68
N ALA A 7 -20.72 17.60 31.90
CA ALA A 7 -20.00 18.02 30.74
C ALA A 7 -18.58 18.52 31.08
N ILE A 8 -18.46 19.40 32.07
CA ILE A 8 -17.16 19.90 32.54
C ILE A 8 -16.28 18.72 33.04
N THR A 9 -16.88 17.79 33.79
CA THR A 9 -16.12 16.62 34.30
C THR A 9 -15.57 15.77 33.15
N VAL A 10 -16.39 15.46 32.13
CA VAL A 10 -15.95 14.68 30.96
C VAL A 10 -14.81 15.39 30.21
N PHE A 11 -14.97 16.68 29.91
CA PHE A 11 -13.91 17.45 29.23
C PHE A 11 -12.62 17.51 30.06
N THR A 12 -12.71 17.69 31.36
CA THR A 12 -11.55 17.71 32.25
C THR A 12 -10.81 16.38 32.23
N VAL A 13 -11.53 15.27 32.32
CA VAL A 13 -10.95 13.92 32.26
C VAL A 13 -10.25 13.69 30.92
N ILE A 14 -10.90 14.07 29.80
CA ILE A 14 -10.30 13.92 28.45
C ILE A 14 -9.01 14.73 28.33
N ILE A 15 -9.01 15.98 28.78
CA ILE A 15 -7.83 16.87 28.75
C ILE A 15 -6.69 16.29 29.59
N LEU A 16 -6.99 15.81 30.79
CA LEU A 16 -5.97 15.21 31.67
C LEU A 16 -5.38 13.93 31.08
N LEU A 17 -6.21 13.05 30.52
CA LEU A 17 -5.79 11.84 29.82
C LEU A 17 -4.91 12.15 28.61
N TYR A 18 -5.35 13.13 27.77
CA TYR A 18 -4.57 13.58 26.62
C TYR A 18 -3.18 14.10 27.05
N ARG A 19 -3.14 14.97 28.07
CA ARG A 19 -1.87 15.49 28.62
C ARG A 19 -0.98 14.41 29.17
N PHE A 20 -1.56 13.42 29.85
CA PHE A 20 -0.82 12.28 30.38
C PHE A 20 -0.21 11.40 29.28
N VAL A 21 -1.01 11.04 28.25
CA VAL A 21 -0.56 10.23 27.10
C VAL A 21 0.55 10.96 26.31
N THR A 22 0.36 12.26 26.01
CA THR A 22 1.38 13.04 25.28
C THR A 22 2.67 13.22 26.08
N MET A 23 2.57 13.38 27.40
CA MET A 23 3.76 13.43 28.28
C MET A 23 4.52 12.09 28.29
N LEU A 24 3.79 10.96 28.33
CA LEU A 24 4.39 9.62 28.23
C LEU A 24 5.06 9.38 26.89
N ALA A 25 4.40 9.74 25.78
CA ALA A 25 4.94 9.63 24.44
C ALA A 25 6.24 10.44 24.30
N GLY A 26 6.27 11.69 24.73
CA GLY A 26 7.47 12.53 24.70
C GLY A 26 8.61 12.07 25.59
N LYS A 27 8.33 11.26 26.63
CA LYS A 27 9.35 10.78 27.57
C LYS A 27 9.91 9.39 27.21
N TYR A 28 9.09 8.53 26.63
CA TYR A 28 9.44 7.12 26.37
C TYR A 28 9.31 6.77 24.88
N LYS A 29 10.42 6.66 24.17
CA LYS A 29 10.47 6.31 22.73
C LYS A 29 9.77 4.98 22.37
N TRP A 30 9.70 4.01 23.28
CA TRP A 30 8.96 2.77 23.01
C TRP A 30 7.45 3.00 23.01
N PHE A 31 6.97 3.93 23.87
CA PHE A 31 5.56 4.29 23.96
C PHE A 31 5.13 5.14 22.75
N GLU A 32 5.99 6.06 22.31
CA GLU A 32 5.86 6.80 21.04
C GLU A 32 5.68 5.82 19.86
N LYS A 33 6.61 4.84 19.71
CA LYS A 33 6.52 3.80 18.68
C LYS A 33 5.28 2.90 18.76
N LEU A 34 4.72 2.72 19.94
CA LEU A 34 3.50 1.95 20.15
C LEU A 34 2.26 2.71 19.66
N ILE A 35 2.26 4.04 19.79
CA ILE A 35 1.15 4.90 19.39
C ILE A 35 1.25 5.31 17.93
N GLU A 36 2.43 5.72 17.48
CA GLU A 36 2.66 6.25 16.14
C GLU A 36 2.92 5.16 15.08
N GLY A 37 3.24 3.94 15.51
CA GLY A 37 3.61 2.86 14.60
C GLY A 37 5.05 2.97 14.11
N LYS A 38 5.33 2.37 12.96
CA LYS A 38 6.61 2.41 12.27
C LYS A 38 6.38 2.65 10.80
N THR A 39 7.30 3.37 10.16
CA THR A 39 7.38 3.40 8.70
C THR A 39 7.64 1.97 8.19
N GLU A 40 6.79 1.48 7.30
CA GLU A 40 6.91 0.14 6.72
C GLU A 40 7.05 0.25 5.20
N CYS A 41 8.02 -0.51 4.64
CA CYS A 41 8.18 -0.59 3.19
C CYS A 41 7.10 -1.50 2.60
N ILE A 42 6.17 -0.91 1.85
CA ILE A 42 5.02 -1.62 1.27
C ILE A 42 5.33 -2.11 -0.14
N ILE A 43 6.11 -1.34 -0.92
CA ILE A 43 6.57 -1.72 -2.26
C ILE A 43 8.08 -1.64 -2.30
N GLU A 44 8.71 -2.69 -2.83
CA GLU A 44 10.13 -2.79 -3.11
C GLU A 44 10.33 -3.31 -4.52
N GLU A 45 11.10 -2.56 -5.34
CA GLU A 45 11.43 -2.92 -6.73
C GLU A 45 10.22 -3.26 -7.62
N GLY A 46 9.08 -2.59 -7.39
CA GLY A 46 7.85 -2.77 -8.17
C GLY A 46 6.93 -3.89 -7.69
N GLU A 47 7.23 -4.52 -6.57
CA GLU A 47 6.45 -5.61 -5.99
C GLU A 47 6.02 -5.30 -4.55
N PHE A 48 4.85 -5.80 -4.15
CA PHE A 48 4.41 -5.66 -2.77
C PHE A 48 5.28 -6.49 -1.80
N SER A 49 5.66 -5.88 -0.68
CA SER A 49 6.13 -6.60 0.50
C SER A 49 4.95 -7.34 1.14
N ILE A 50 4.80 -8.65 0.85
CA ILE A 50 3.62 -9.45 1.24
C ILE A 50 3.38 -9.37 2.76
N GLY A 51 4.45 -9.44 3.56
CA GLY A 51 4.35 -9.39 5.02
C GLY A 51 3.88 -8.03 5.55
N ALA A 52 4.41 -6.94 5.01
CA ALA A 52 4.05 -5.58 5.40
C ALA A 52 2.62 -5.25 4.95
N PHE A 53 2.28 -5.52 3.69
CA PHE A 53 0.96 -5.24 3.13
C PHE A 53 -0.18 -5.99 3.86
N ALA A 54 0.03 -7.27 4.19
CA ALA A 54 -0.95 -8.06 4.93
C ALA A 54 -1.08 -7.62 6.40
N LYS A 55 0.02 -7.17 7.02
CA LYS A 55 0.07 -6.74 8.41
C LYS A 55 -0.65 -5.41 8.63
N GLU A 56 -0.45 -4.45 7.74
CA GLU A 56 -1.03 -3.11 7.86
C GLU A 56 -2.54 -3.08 7.53
N GLY A 57 -3.11 -4.20 7.00
CA GLY A 57 -4.55 -4.32 6.73
C GLY A 57 -5.07 -3.31 5.71
N LEU A 58 -4.18 -2.81 4.84
CA LEU A 58 -4.52 -1.84 3.81
C LEU A 58 -5.45 -2.46 2.78
N ALA A 59 -6.56 -1.76 2.48
CA ALA A 59 -7.37 -2.09 1.33
C ALA A 59 -6.58 -1.76 0.05
N GLN A 60 -6.38 -2.76 -0.82
CA GLN A 60 -5.58 -2.60 -2.04
C GLN A 60 -6.06 -1.45 -2.92
N ASP A 61 -7.38 -1.30 -3.06
CA ASP A 61 -7.98 -0.23 -3.88
C ASP A 61 -7.71 1.16 -3.31
N GLU A 62 -7.70 1.30 -1.98
CA GLU A 62 -7.38 2.54 -1.28
C GLU A 62 -5.91 2.90 -1.47
N PHE A 63 -5.01 1.94 -1.27
CA PHE A 63 -3.58 2.13 -1.52
C PHE A 63 -3.28 2.49 -2.98
N PHE A 64 -3.97 1.86 -3.95
CA PHE A 64 -3.84 2.24 -5.35
C PHE A 64 -4.34 3.66 -5.62
N SER A 65 -5.36 4.14 -4.89
CA SER A 65 -5.82 5.53 -5.05
C SER A 65 -4.74 6.52 -4.60
N GLU A 66 -4.05 6.25 -3.51
CA GLU A 66 -2.91 7.07 -3.05
C GLU A 66 -1.78 7.11 -4.08
N LEU A 67 -1.41 5.95 -4.64
CA LEU A 67 -0.38 5.89 -5.68
C LEU A 67 -0.76 6.67 -6.94
N ARG A 68 -2.04 6.67 -7.33
CA ARG A 68 -2.52 7.44 -8.50
C ARG A 68 -2.45 8.95 -8.30
N VAL A 69 -2.47 9.46 -7.07
CA VAL A 69 -2.22 10.88 -6.77
C VAL A 69 -0.84 11.32 -7.27
N TYR A 70 0.13 10.41 -7.27
CA TYR A 70 1.48 10.63 -7.82
C TYR A 70 1.59 10.34 -9.32
N SER A 71 0.47 10.18 -10.05
CA SER A 71 0.43 9.86 -11.48
C SER A 71 1.15 8.55 -11.82
N ILE A 72 1.06 7.56 -10.94
CA ILE A 72 1.59 6.21 -11.15
C ILE A 72 0.54 5.39 -11.89
N GLU A 73 0.95 4.69 -12.94
CA GLU A 73 0.08 3.82 -13.75
C GLU A 73 0.24 2.34 -13.37
N HIS A 74 1.44 1.94 -12.95
CA HIS A 74 1.76 0.57 -12.56
C HIS A 74 2.92 0.50 -11.58
N LEU A 75 3.02 -0.60 -10.84
CA LEU A 75 4.04 -0.75 -9.78
C LEU A 75 5.48 -0.77 -10.31
N GLY A 76 5.72 -1.16 -11.56
CA GLY A 76 7.06 -1.17 -12.15
C GLY A 76 7.72 0.22 -12.31
N GLN A 77 6.97 1.31 -12.11
CA GLN A 77 7.50 2.68 -12.04
C GLN A 77 8.06 3.03 -10.65
N ILE A 78 7.82 2.18 -9.64
CA ILE A 78 8.16 2.42 -8.24
C ILE A 78 9.41 1.62 -7.87
N LYS A 79 10.42 2.31 -7.37
CA LYS A 79 11.56 1.67 -6.73
C LYS A 79 11.20 1.24 -5.29
N ASN A 80 10.74 2.18 -4.49
CA ASN A 80 10.28 1.93 -3.12
C ASN A 80 9.06 2.78 -2.81
N ALA A 81 8.12 2.24 -2.04
CA ALA A 81 7.06 3.02 -1.41
C ALA A 81 6.92 2.63 0.06
N TYR A 82 6.78 3.63 0.91
CA TYR A 82 6.69 3.48 2.35
C TYR A 82 5.36 4.03 2.85
N LEU A 83 4.73 3.29 3.76
CA LEU A 83 3.65 3.81 4.58
C LEU A 83 4.29 4.48 5.80
N GLU A 84 4.10 5.79 5.91
CA GLU A 84 4.63 6.58 7.02
C GLU A 84 3.75 6.46 8.26
N THR A 85 4.28 6.83 9.40
CA THR A 85 3.53 6.84 10.68
C THR A 85 2.35 7.82 10.67
N SER A 86 2.37 8.82 9.79
CA SER A 86 1.24 9.74 9.55
C SER A 86 0.09 9.11 8.76
N GLY A 87 0.29 7.92 8.16
CA GLY A 87 -0.63 7.29 7.23
C GLY A 87 -0.44 7.72 5.76
N GLU A 88 0.48 8.64 5.49
CA GLU A 88 0.83 9.08 4.14
C GLU A 88 1.73 8.05 3.45
N VAL A 89 1.75 8.07 2.11
CA VAL A 89 2.60 7.20 1.31
C VAL A 89 3.75 8.00 0.69
N SER A 90 4.99 7.66 1.06
CA SER A 90 6.20 8.18 0.42
C SER A 90 6.60 7.29 -0.75
N VAL A 91 6.80 7.88 -1.94
CA VAL A 91 7.12 7.13 -3.16
C VAL A 91 8.46 7.57 -3.74
N PHE A 92 9.33 6.59 -4.01
CA PHE A 92 10.58 6.74 -4.74
C PHE A 92 10.46 6.02 -6.07
N PHE A 93 10.68 6.74 -7.16
CA PHE A 93 10.51 6.24 -8.52
C PHE A 93 11.75 5.51 -9.04
N GLN A 94 11.53 4.58 -9.97
CA GLN A 94 12.60 4.08 -10.83
C GLN A 94 13.08 5.20 -11.77
N ALA A 95 14.35 5.13 -12.21
CA ALA A 95 14.81 5.93 -13.35
C ALA A 95 14.05 5.47 -14.62
N ASP A 96 13.87 6.36 -15.59
CA ASP A 96 13.06 6.05 -16.79
C ASP A 96 13.59 4.82 -17.53
N GLU A 97 14.93 4.64 -17.57
CA GLU A 97 15.62 3.49 -18.14
C GLU A 97 15.46 2.18 -17.37
N ASP A 98 15.11 2.26 -16.09
CA ASP A 98 14.96 1.13 -15.18
C ASP A 98 13.50 0.72 -14.97
N VAL A 99 12.54 1.41 -15.61
CA VAL A 99 11.12 1.07 -15.51
C VAL A 99 10.89 -0.34 -16.04
N LYS A 100 10.28 -1.19 -15.21
CA LYS A 100 10.00 -2.61 -15.50
C LYS A 100 8.53 -2.81 -15.81
N PHE A 101 8.17 -3.98 -16.35
CA PHE A 101 6.79 -4.43 -16.32
C PHE A 101 6.26 -4.43 -14.88
N GLY A 102 5.03 -3.97 -14.70
CA GLY A 102 4.43 -3.87 -13.36
C GLY A 102 2.94 -4.10 -13.37
N LEU A 103 2.41 -4.37 -12.17
CA LEU A 103 0.98 -4.47 -11.93
C LEU A 103 0.30 -3.14 -12.23
N PRO A 104 -0.63 -3.06 -13.22
CA PRO A 104 -1.37 -1.84 -13.50
C PRO A 104 -2.29 -1.50 -12.32
N ILE A 105 -2.31 -0.21 -11.94
CA ILE A 105 -3.15 0.28 -10.83
C ILE A 105 -4.28 1.18 -11.32
N LEU A 106 -4.36 1.45 -12.62
CA LEU A 106 -5.48 2.16 -13.24
C LEU A 106 -6.73 1.27 -13.20
N PRO A 107 -7.88 1.77 -12.72
CA PRO A 107 -9.08 0.94 -12.51
C PRO A 107 -9.54 0.19 -13.76
N GLN A 108 -9.43 0.81 -14.96
CA GLN A 108 -9.82 0.20 -16.22
C GLN A 108 -8.96 -1.03 -16.57
N LEU A 109 -7.65 -0.96 -16.31
CA LEU A 109 -6.71 -2.05 -16.59
C LEU A 109 -6.76 -3.11 -15.51
N PHE A 110 -6.72 -2.69 -14.22
CA PHE A 110 -6.81 -3.60 -13.09
C PHE A 110 -8.12 -4.40 -13.06
N GLY A 111 -9.23 -3.80 -13.54
CA GLY A 111 -10.53 -4.46 -13.66
C GLY A 111 -10.57 -5.62 -14.66
N LEU A 112 -9.57 -5.75 -15.55
CA LEU A 112 -9.44 -6.86 -16.49
C LEU A 112 -8.81 -8.12 -15.90
N LYS A 113 -8.55 -8.13 -14.59
CA LYS A 113 -7.98 -9.26 -13.86
C LYS A 113 -8.81 -10.53 -14.03
N SER A 114 -8.13 -11.66 -14.17
CA SER A 114 -8.75 -12.96 -14.39
C SER A 114 -7.92 -14.10 -13.79
N LYS A 115 -8.59 -15.19 -13.46
CA LYS A 115 -7.93 -16.46 -13.09
C LYS A 115 -7.58 -17.31 -14.32
N ASN A 116 -8.11 -16.96 -15.49
CA ASN A 116 -7.84 -17.64 -16.73
C ASN A 116 -7.08 -16.71 -17.66
N ILE A 117 -5.86 -17.07 -18.01
CA ILE A 117 -4.98 -16.31 -18.87
C ILE A 117 -5.43 -16.51 -20.33
N PRO A 118 -5.78 -15.43 -21.05
CA PRO A 118 -6.41 -15.55 -22.37
C PRO A 118 -5.41 -15.83 -23.51
N LYS A 119 -4.15 -15.49 -23.33
CA LYS A 119 -3.08 -15.61 -24.34
C LYS A 119 -1.72 -15.66 -23.69
N HIS A 120 -0.69 -16.11 -24.42
CA HIS A 120 0.69 -15.98 -23.97
C HIS A 120 1.08 -14.50 -23.83
N GLY A 121 1.79 -14.16 -22.72
CA GLY A 121 2.27 -12.80 -22.45
C GLY A 121 2.81 -12.60 -21.06
N THR A 122 3.16 -11.34 -20.76
CA THR A 122 3.68 -10.89 -19.46
C THR A 122 2.52 -10.47 -18.57
N TYR A 123 2.40 -11.10 -17.41
CA TYR A 123 1.31 -10.87 -16.46
C TYR A 123 1.84 -10.52 -15.08
N ALA A 124 1.08 -9.68 -14.39
CA ALA A 124 1.28 -9.31 -13.00
C ALA A 124 0.29 -10.04 -12.09
N CYS A 125 0.77 -10.62 -11.02
CA CYS A 125 -0.07 -11.17 -9.96
C CYS A 125 -0.81 -10.02 -9.26
N THR A 126 -2.14 -10.07 -9.23
CA THR A 126 -2.97 -9.00 -8.65
C THR A 126 -2.76 -8.82 -7.15
N PHE A 127 -2.24 -9.82 -6.45
CA PHE A 127 -2.02 -9.78 -5.00
C PHE A 127 -0.64 -9.25 -4.60
N CYS A 128 0.45 -9.71 -5.25
CA CYS A 128 1.80 -9.36 -4.82
C CYS A 128 2.61 -8.54 -5.83
N GLY A 129 2.06 -8.29 -7.03
CA GLY A 129 2.75 -7.54 -8.10
C GLY A 129 3.83 -8.34 -8.83
N ASN A 130 4.11 -9.59 -8.45
CA ASN A 130 5.11 -10.42 -9.10
C ASN A 130 4.80 -10.61 -10.59
N ILE A 131 5.81 -10.46 -11.45
CA ILE A 131 5.69 -10.53 -12.91
C ILE A 131 6.14 -11.90 -13.39
N GLN A 132 5.33 -12.50 -14.26
CA GLN A 132 5.64 -13.79 -14.87
C GLN A 132 5.22 -13.82 -16.35
N GLU A 133 6.01 -14.51 -17.18
CA GLU A 133 5.60 -14.92 -18.52
C GLU A 133 4.68 -16.14 -18.40
N LEU A 134 3.45 -16.00 -18.85
CA LEU A 134 2.43 -17.03 -18.73
C LEU A 134 1.85 -17.40 -20.09
N SER A 135 1.49 -18.68 -20.23
CA SER A 135 0.74 -19.19 -21.37
C SER A 135 -0.75 -19.24 -21.06
N GLU A 136 -1.58 -19.42 -22.10
CA GLU A 136 -3.02 -19.59 -21.98
C GLU A 136 -3.39 -20.68 -20.95
N GLY A 137 -4.38 -20.39 -20.09
CA GLY A 137 -4.88 -21.30 -19.09
C GLY A 137 -4.82 -20.76 -17.66
N LYS A 138 -4.60 -21.62 -16.69
CA LYS A 138 -4.51 -21.26 -15.27
C LYS A 138 -3.07 -21.36 -14.78
N ALA A 139 -2.65 -20.42 -13.95
CA ALA A 139 -1.32 -20.41 -13.36
C ALA A 139 -1.38 -19.92 -11.91
N ASN A 140 -0.50 -20.48 -11.08
CA ASN A 140 -0.29 -20.05 -9.71
C ASN A 140 0.94 -19.12 -9.66
N CYS A 141 0.84 -18.05 -8.91
CA CYS A 141 1.97 -17.16 -8.67
C CYS A 141 3.08 -17.89 -7.90
N ASP A 142 4.30 -17.87 -8.41
CA ASP A 142 5.44 -18.53 -7.78
C ASP A 142 5.76 -17.97 -6.41
N ARG A 143 5.47 -16.66 -6.20
CA ARG A 143 5.77 -15.93 -4.96
C ARG A 143 4.68 -16.08 -3.89
N CYS A 144 3.41 -15.80 -4.21
CA CYS A 144 2.32 -15.77 -3.22
C CYS A 144 1.29 -16.90 -3.36
N LYS A 145 1.42 -17.75 -4.40
CA LYS A 145 0.56 -18.90 -4.70
C LYS A 145 -0.90 -18.55 -5.04
N LYS A 146 -1.21 -17.27 -5.25
CA LYS A 146 -2.53 -16.82 -5.74
C LYS A 146 -2.64 -17.06 -7.25
N GLU A 147 -3.89 -17.11 -7.76
CA GLU A 147 -4.23 -17.52 -9.13
C GLU A 147 -4.84 -16.40 -9.97
N GLU A 148 -4.82 -15.16 -9.52
CA GLU A 148 -5.45 -14.05 -10.23
C GLU A 148 -4.41 -13.12 -10.84
N TRP A 149 -4.57 -12.82 -12.13
CA TRP A 149 -3.59 -12.17 -12.97
C TRP A 149 -4.21 -11.04 -13.79
N VAL A 150 -3.42 -10.07 -14.13
CA VAL A 150 -3.73 -9.00 -15.09
C VAL A 150 -2.54 -8.81 -16.03
N GLU A 151 -2.79 -8.41 -17.28
CA GLU A 151 -1.71 -8.11 -18.23
C GLU A 151 -0.83 -6.99 -17.69
N ALA A 152 0.47 -7.22 -17.58
CA ALA A 152 1.43 -6.26 -17.06
C ALA A 152 1.71 -5.17 -18.08
N ILE A 153 1.98 -3.96 -17.64
CA ILE A 153 2.37 -2.83 -18.49
C ILE A 153 3.73 -2.27 -18.06
N ASN A 154 4.42 -1.60 -18.99
CA ASN A 154 5.75 -1.01 -18.76
C ASN A 154 5.85 0.45 -19.26
N THR A 155 4.75 1.19 -19.20
CA THR A 155 4.70 2.60 -19.61
C THR A 155 5.66 3.45 -18.76
N ILE A 156 6.40 4.35 -19.41
CA ILE A 156 7.24 5.33 -18.72
C ILE A 156 6.33 6.44 -18.17
N ARG A 157 6.61 6.92 -16.98
CA ARG A 157 5.85 7.99 -16.35
C ARG A 157 5.94 9.29 -17.17
N ILE A 158 4.79 9.89 -17.48
CA ILE A 158 4.72 11.22 -18.11
C ILE A 158 5.06 12.26 -17.03
N LYS A 159 6.07 13.09 -17.32
CA LYS A 159 6.52 14.19 -16.43
C LYS A 159 5.73 15.46 -16.68
#